data_a44056c71c491d643007543399c710c3
#
_entry.id   a44056c71c491d643007543399c710c3
#
_cell.length_a   1.000
_cell.length_b   1.000
_cell.length_c   1.000
_cell.angle_alpha   90.00
_cell.angle_beta   90.00
_cell.angle_gamma   90.00
#
_symmetry.space_group_name_H-M   'P 1'
#
loop_
_entity.id
_entity.type
_entity.pdbx_description
1 polymer ?
#
loop_
_entity_poly.entity_id
_entity_poly.type
_entity_poly.pdbx_seq_one_letter_code
_entity_poly.pdbx_strand_id
1 'polypeptide(L)'
;TSANAASETGELVNIDGTGNRISGSLFGHRKVYFVIGVNKICPTLDNAIFRARNVAAPKNVERHHYKNGCSFFNYKKCCDCSAPNRICNALVIYYKKMRNMDMEVVIINEELGL
;
A
#
# COMPACT_ATOMS: atom_id res chain seq x y z
N THR A 1 0.86 6.35 -9.90
CA THR A 1 1.05 5.94 -8.52
C THR A 1 1.51 4.49 -8.42
N SER A 2 1.66 3.96 -7.21
CA SER A 2 1.97 2.56 -6.94
C SER A 2 1.02 2.01 -5.87
N ALA A 3 1.00 0.70 -5.67
CA ALA A 3 0.29 0.05 -4.57
C ALA A 3 1.28 -0.58 -3.57
N ASN A 4 0.85 -0.78 -2.34
CA ASN A 4 1.63 -1.51 -1.34
C ASN A 4 1.55 -3.03 -1.56
N ALA A 5 0.44 -3.50 -2.11
CA ALA A 5 0.26 -4.89 -2.52
C ALA A 5 -0.86 -5.01 -3.55
N ALA A 6 -0.85 -6.11 -4.28
CA ALA A 6 -1.91 -6.54 -5.18
C ALA A 6 -2.22 -8.02 -4.92
N SER A 7 -3.47 -8.42 -5.04
CA SER A 7 -3.85 -9.84 -5.02
C SER A 7 -3.86 -10.43 -6.44
N GLU A 8 -3.66 -11.72 -6.57
CA GLU A 8 -3.84 -12.42 -7.86
C GLU A 8 -5.28 -12.37 -8.35
N THR A 9 -6.24 -12.11 -7.47
CA THR A 9 -7.66 -11.91 -7.80
C THR A 9 -7.99 -10.50 -8.28
N GLY A 10 -7.01 -9.58 -8.27
CA GLY A 10 -7.09 -8.27 -8.92
C GLY A 10 -7.29 -7.08 -7.99
N GLU A 11 -7.46 -7.28 -6.68
CA GLU A 11 -7.58 -6.19 -5.73
C GLU A 11 -6.21 -5.52 -5.50
N LEU A 12 -6.23 -4.20 -5.32
CA LEU A 12 -5.05 -3.44 -4.90
C LEU A 12 -5.23 -2.95 -3.47
N VAL A 13 -4.14 -2.93 -2.72
CA VAL A 13 -4.13 -2.47 -1.32
C VAL A 13 -3.12 -1.35 -1.15
N ASN A 14 -3.57 -0.23 -0.57
CA ASN A 14 -2.72 0.88 -0.19
C ASN A 14 -2.93 1.30 1.25
N ILE A 15 -1.83 1.57 1.93
CA ILE A 15 -1.79 2.25 3.23
C ILE A 15 -1.26 3.66 2.99
N ASP A 16 -1.89 4.66 3.58
CA ASP A 16 -1.46 6.05 3.49
C ASP A 16 -1.57 6.77 4.84
N GLY A 17 -0.67 7.70 5.06
CA GLY A 17 -0.64 8.52 6.26
C GLY A 17 -1.25 9.90 6.07
N THR A 18 -1.07 10.49 4.89
CA THR A 18 -1.50 11.87 4.57
C THR A 18 -2.72 11.90 3.67
N GLY A 19 -2.95 10.83 2.90
CA GLY A 19 -4.03 10.75 1.93
C GLY A 19 -3.66 11.24 0.52
N ASN A 20 -2.47 11.84 0.35
CA ASN A 20 -2.06 12.46 -0.90
C ASN A 20 -1.85 11.46 -2.04
N ARG A 21 -1.38 10.25 -1.77
CA ARG A 21 -1.18 9.22 -2.80
C ARG A 21 -2.49 8.55 -3.22
N ILE A 22 -3.41 8.37 -2.28
CA ILE A 22 -4.67 7.68 -2.53
C ILE A 22 -5.75 8.60 -3.10
N SER A 23 -5.73 9.90 -2.79
CA SER A 23 -6.77 10.85 -3.23
C SER A 23 -6.96 10.87 -4.75
N GLY A 24 -5.88 11.02 -5.50
CA GLY A 24 -5.92 11.06 -6.96
C GLY A 24 -6.31 9.73 -7.61
N SER A 25 -6.13 8.61 -6.91
CA SER A 25 -6.55 7.28 -7.39
C SER A 25 -8.01 6.95 -7.07
N LEU A 26 -8.66 7.79 -6.24
CA LEU A 26 -10.06 7.63 -5.86
C LEU A 26 -10.98 8.63 -6.57
N PHE A 27 -10.49 9.84 -6.83
CA PHE A 27 -11.33 10.90 -7.38
C PHE A 27 -10.51 11.97 -8.11
N GLY A 28 -11.14 12.62 -9.09
CA GLY A 28 -10.63 13.85 -9.71
C GLY A 28 -9.77 13.66 -10.95
N HIS A 29 -9.44 12.44 -11.35
CA HIS A 29 -8.67 12.14 -12.56
C HIS A 29 -9.47 11.29 -13.55
N ARG A 30 -9.14 11.38 -14.83
CA ARG A 30 -9.75 10.55 -15.89
C ARG A 30 -9.21 9.13 -15.86
N LYS A 31 -7.93 8.97 -15.51
CA LYS A 31 -7.25 7.68 -15.49
C LYS A 31 -6.17 7.64 -14.42
N VAL A 32 -6.03 6.49 -13.79
CA VAL A 32 -4.94 6.19 -12.87
C VAL A 32 -4.13 5.00 -13.38
N TYR A 33 -2.82 5.11 -13.30
CA TYR A 33 -1.88 4.02 -13.54
C TYR A 33 -1.30 3.58 -12.20
N PHE A 34 -1.46 2.30 -11.87
CA PHE A 34 -0.72 1.67 -10.78
C PHE A 34 0.46 0.91 -11.37
N VAL A 35 1.66 1.36 -11.06
CA VAL A 35 2.90 0.70 -11.49
C VAL A 35 3.48 -0.03 -10.29
N ILE A 36 3.59 -1.36 -10.39
CA ILE A 36 4.03 -2.23 -9.30
C ILE A 36 5.07 -3.24 -9.78
N GLY A 37 6.00 -3.60 -8.91
CA GLY A 37 6.88 -4.74 -9.12
C GLY A 37 6.20 -6.06 -8.76
N VAL A 38 6.70 -7.16 -9.31
CA VAL A 38 6.17 -8.52 -9.05
C VAL A 38 6.23 -8.92 -7.57
N ASN A 39 7.15 -8.33 -6.80
CA ASN A 39 7.26 -8.54 -5.35
C ASN A 39 6.04 -8.10 -4.54
N LYS A 40 5.13 -7.36 -5.15
CA LYS A 40 3.90 -6.86 -4.49
C LYS A 40 2.68 -7.72 -4.74
N ILE A 41 2.79 -8.73 -5.61
CA ILE A 41 1.69 -9.64 -5.91
C ILE A 41 1.60 -10.71 -4.83
N CYS A 42 0.41 -10.91 -4.30
CA CYS A 42 0.09 -11.85 -3.25
C CYS A 42 -1.02 -12.81 -3.70
N PRO A 43 -1.05 -14.06 -3.22
CA PRO A 43 -2.05 -15.04 -3.65
C PRO A 43 -3.49 -14.61 -3.40
N THR A 44 -3.76 -13.95 -2.25
CA THR A 44 -5.11 -13.57 -1.82
C THR A 44 -5.16 -12.13 -1.35
N LEU A 45 -6.37 -11.58 -1.22
CA LEU A 45 -6.59 -10.26 -0.62
C LEU A 45 -6.06 -10.20 0.82
N ASP A 46 -6.29 -11.24 1.62
CA ASP A 46 -5.79 -11.28 3.01
C ASP A 46 -4.26 -11.21 3.06
N ASN A 47 -3.57 -11.93 2.16
CA ASN A 47 -2.12 -11.85 2.03
C ASN A 47 -1.67 -10.45 1.57
N ALA A 48 -2.41 -9.79 0.68
CA ALA A 48 -2.11 -8.43 0.23
C ALA A 48 -2.27 -7.42 1.38
N ILE A 49 -3.31 -7.53 2.18
CA ILE A 49 -3.51 -6.73 3.39
C ILE A 49 -2.39 -6.99 4.39
N PHE A 50 -2.06 -8.25 4.63
CA PHE A 50 -0.95 -8.63 5.51
C PHE A 50 0.37 -8.01 5.04
N ARG A 51 0.68 -8.11 3.74
CA ARG A 51 1.90 -7.52 3.16
C ARG A 51 1.94 -6.01 3.35
N ALA A 52 0.84 -5.33 3.05
CA ALA A 52 0.76 -3.87 3.20
C ALA A 52 1.03 -3.44 4.65
N ARG A 53 0.44 -4.15 5.63
CA ARG A 53 0.56 -3.83 7.06
C ARG A 53 1.87 -4.28 7.68
N ASN A 54 2.40 -5.44 7.30
CA ASN A 54 3.53 -6.07 8.00
C ASN A 54 4.87 -5.98 7.25
N VAL A 55 4.84 -5.62 5.98
CA VAL A 55 6.04 -5.47 5.15
C VAL A 55 6.21 -4.03 4.69
N ALA A 56 5.25 -3.52 3.90
CA ALA A 56 5.41 -2.21 3.26
C ALA A 56 5.40 -1.05 4.29
N ALA A 57 4.43 -1.03 5.21
CA ALA A 57 4.32 0.04 6.19
C ALA A 57 5.52 0.06 7.17
N PRO A 58 5.93 -1.05 7.80
CA PRO A 58 7.10 -1.05 8.68
C PRO A 58 8.38 -0.65 7.99
N LYS A 59 8.66 -1.12 6.77
CA LYS A 59 9.83 -0.72 5.99
C LYS A 59 9.81 0.77 5.63
N ASN A 60 8.63 1.33 5.37
CA ASN A 60 8.51 2.76 5.11
C ASN A 60 8.77 3.59 6.37
N VAL A 61 8.33 3.13 7.54
CA VAL A 61 8.66 3.73 8.85
C VAL A 61 10.17 3.70 9.08
N GLU A 62 10.83 2.57 8.82
CA GLU A 62 12.28 2.40 8.91
C GLU A 62 13.02 3.37 7.99
N ARG A 63 12.61 3.46 6.73
CA ARG A 63 13.20 4.37 5.73
C ARG A 63 13.15 5.84 6.16
N HIS A 64 12.11 6.24 6.87
CA HIS A 64 11.96 7.61 7.40
C HIS A 64 12.55 7.79 8.79
N HIS A 65 13.16 6.74 9.36
CA HIS A 65 13.74 6.76 10.70
C HIS A 65 12.77 7.15 11.82
N TYR A 66 11.49 6.87 11.64
CA TYR A 66 10.48 7.15 12.65
C TYR A 66 10.56 6.16 13.80
N LYS A 67 10.41 6.66 15.02
CA LYS A 67 10.28 5.88 16.24
C LYS A 67 8.81 5.77 16.62
N ASN A 68 8.16 4.69 16.23
CA ASN A 68 6.77 4.38 16.55
C ASN A 68 6.62 2.89 16.86
N GLY A 69 5.37 2.37 16.90
CA GLY A 69 5.12 0.97 17.22
C GLY A 69 5.90 -0.04 16.38
N CYS A 70 6.16 0.26 15.10
CA CYS A 70 6.95 -0.63 14.23
C CYS A 70 8.39 -0.77 14.71
N SER A 71 8.98 0.27 15.29
CA SER A 71 10.38 0.25 15.75
C SER A 71 10.60 -0.72 16.92
N PHE A 72 9.57 -1.01 17.75
CA PHE A 72 9.66 -1.99 18.82
C PHE A 72 9.87 -3.43 18.32
N PHE A 73 9.54 -3.68 17.06
CA PHE A 73 9.71 -4.98 16.41
C PHE A 73 10.79 -4.96 15.32
N ASN A 74 11.75 -4.03 15.40
CA ASN A 74 12.78 -3.82 14.38
C ASN A 74 12.20 -3.70 12.97
N TYR A 75 11.03 -3.03 12.84
CA TYR A 75 10.32 -2.82 11.57
C TYR A 75 9.95 -4.12 10.81
N LYS A 76 9.85 -5.24 11.52
CA LYS A 76 9.56 -6.56 10.92
C LYS A 76 8.08 -6.92 10.93
N LYS A 77 7.26 -6.21 11.69
CA LYS A 77 5.81 -6.46 11.74
C LYS A 77 5.04 -5.24 12.23
N CYS A 78 3.75 -5.23 11.95
CA CYS A 78 2.79 -4.29 12.49
C CYS A 78 2.33 -4.73 13.89
N CYS A 79 2.19 -3.79 14.81
CA CYS A 79 1.58 -4.00 16.12
C CYS A 79 0.26 -3.24 16.27
N ASP A 80 -0.29 -2.73 15.16
CA ASP A 80 -1.52 -1.92 15.14
C ASP A 80 -1.48 -0.76 16.14
N CYS A 81 -0.37 -0.04 16.17
CA CYS A 81 -0.12 1.01 17.15
C CYS A 81 -1.06 2.22 16.97
N SER A 82 -1.26 2.96 18.06
CA SER A 82 -1.91 4.28 18.07
C SER A 82 -0.90 5.42 18.29
N ALA A 83 0.36 5.24 17.87
CA ALA A 83 1.40 6.23 18.06
C ALA A 83 1.03 7.56 17.40
N PRO A 84 1.36 8.71 18.02
CA PRO A 84 1.05 10.03 17.45
C PRO A 84 1.68 10.26 16.07
N ASN A 85 2.82 9.62 15.80
CA ASN A 85 3.51 9.65 14.51
C ASN A 85 3.26 8.40 13.65
N ARG A 86 2.13 7.75 13.83
CA ARG A 86 1.67 6.65 12.97
C ARG A 86 1.55 7.13 11.53
N ILE A 87 2.06 6.33 10.58
CA ILE A 87 1.97 6.64 9.14
C ILE A 87 0.86 5.87 8.42
N CYS A 88 0.26 4.88 9.05
CA CYS A 88 -0.80 4.05 8.47
C CYS A 88 -2.17 4.52 8.99
N ASN A 89 -2.58 5.73 8.57
CA ASN A 89 -3.83 6.35 8.99
C ASN A 89 -5.03 5.90 8.17
N ALA A 90 -4.80 5.43 6.94
CA ALA A 90 -5.83 4.89 6.07
C ALA A 90 -5.36 3.59 5.42
N LEU A 91 -6.27 2.64 5.29
CA LEU A 91 -6.13 1.45 4.47
C LEU A 91 -7.21 1.50 3.39
N VAL A 92 -6.80 1.46 2.13
CA VAL A 92 -7.72 1.46 0.98
C VAL A 92 -7.57 0.16 0.22
N ILE A 93 -8.70 -0.48 -0.06
CA ILE A 93 -8.80 -1.67 -0.91
C ILE A 93 -9.57 -1.28 -2.16
N TYR A 94 -8.94 -1.43 -3.31
CA TYR A 94 -9.58 -1.21 -4.61
C TYR A 94 -10.06 -2.57 -5.12
N TYR A 95 -11.36 -2.83 -5.04
CA TYR A 95 -11.97 -4.03 -5.62
C TYR A 95 -12.11 -3.92 -7.14
N LYS A 96 -12.36 -2.69 -7.62
CA LYS A 96 -12.52 -2.33 -9.03
C LYS A 96 -12.09 -0.89 -9.25
N LYS A 97 -12.04 -0.48 -10.51
CA LYS A 97 -11.87 0.94 -10.85
C LYS A 97 -13.05 1.78 -10.30
N MET A 98 -12.78 3.03 -9.98
CA MET A 98 -13.84 3.99 -9.65
C MET A 98 -14.74 4.22 -10.88
N ARG A 99 -16.02 4.56 -10.67
CA ARG A 99 -17.02 4.67 -11.74
C ARG A 99 -16.62 5.63 -12.86
N ASN A 100 -16.06 6.78 -12.51
CA ASN A 100 -15.76 7.86 -13.43
C ASN A 100 -14.24 7.96 -13.74
N MET A 101 -13.49 6.90 -13.51
CA MET A 101 -12.04 6.87 -13.70
C MET A 101 -11.63 5.55 -14.32
N ASP A 102 -10.77 5.60 -15.33
CA ASP A 102 -10.12 4.41 -15.83
C ASP A 102 -8.94 4.02 -14.92
N MET A 103 -8.70 2.73 -14.80
CA MET A 103 -7.61 2.18 -14.00
C MET A 103 -6.82 1.18 -14.83
N GLU A 104 -5.52 1.32 -14.80
CA GLU A 104 -4.59 0.38 -15.43
C GLU A 104 -3.51 -0.02 -14.45
N VAL A 105 -3.25 -1.32 -14.35
CA VAL A 105 -2.18 -1.87 -13.52
C VAL A 105 -1.05 -2.33 -14.43
N VAL A 106 0.11 -1.73 -14.27
CA VAL A 106 1.34 -2.09 -14.98
C VAL A 106 2.22 -2.89 -14.02
N ILE A 107 2.43 -4.15 -14.35
CA ILE A 107 3.29 -5.06 -13.56
C ILE A 107 4.65 -5.11 -14.24
N ILE A 108 5.68 -4.75 -13.48
CA ILE A 108 7.07 -4.82 -13.93
C ILE A 108 7.68 -6.10 -13.35
N ASN A 109 8.28 -6.91 -14.20
CA ASN A 109 8.89 -8.18 -13.80
C ASN A 109 10.23 -7.98 -13.09
N GLU A 110 10.22 -7.14 -12.06
CA GLU A 110 11.33 -6.85 -11.17
C GLU A 110 10.82 -6.59 -9.76
N GLU A 111 11.66 -6.78 -8.76
CA GLU A 111 11.37 -6.35 -7.39
C GLU A 111 11.54 -4.84 -7.28
N LEU A 112 10.44 -4.11 -7.14
CA LEU A 112 10.44 -2.65 -7.11
C LEU A 112 9.65 -2.10 -5.91
N GLY A 113 10.28 -1.22 -5.19
CA GLY A 113 9.71 -0.52 -4.03
C GLY A 113 9.46 -1.44 -2.82
N LEU A 114 8.77 -0.88 -1.83
CA LEU A 114 8.47 -1.55 -0.56
C LEU A 114 7.17 -2.35 -0.62
#